data_f6599523096fcc2d2534a4a31034c84e
#
_entry.id   f6599523096fcc2d2534a4a31034c84e
#
_cell.length_a   1.000
_cell.length_b   1.000
_cell.length_c   1.000
_cell.angle_alpha   90.00
_cell.angle_beta   90.00
_cell.angle_gamma   90.00
#
_symmetry.space_group_name_H-M   'P 1'
#
loop_
_entity.id
_entity.type
_entity.pdbx_description
1 polymer ?
#
loop_
_entity_poly.entity_id
_entity_poly.type
_entity_poly.pdbx_seq_one_letter_code
_entity_poly.pdbx_strand_id
1 'polypeptide(L)'
;MQLNFNIAAVLLKQCCQNMRMSLRAEHLCFAYTAEQPILNNLSFELRAGELHFIVGANGSGKSTLLQCLAHLLPVAANTIISDSRAAYLPQTIVPCQDFSVQQVVELGAQLAENCNINELLLQLKIDHLAKRALSQLSGGERQRALVAAVLAEQPKFLLLDEPSSSLDIHHQVELFRLLKTFCNKGVGIAVVCHDWNIASRYADRISLMHDNTIIKCGSPHEVITRENLQQLFGSSVVVTHLQQTPVVVPAHE
;
A
#
# COMPACT_ATOMS: atom_id res chain seq x y z
N MET A 1 28.25 -20.59 23.73
CA MET A 1 28.17 -20.86 22.27
C MET A 1 26.81 -21.42 21.82
N GLN A 2 26.01 -22.09 22.65
CA GLN A 2 24.69 -22.65 22.32
C GLN A 2 23.54 -21.61 22.24
N LEU A 3 23.63 -20.47 22.91
CA LEU A 3 22.57 -19.43 22.86
C LEU A 3 22.41 -18.75 21.50
N ASN A 4 23.51 -18.56 20.75
CA ASN A 4 23.47 -17.87 19.44
C ASN A 4 22.86 -18.72 18.32
N PHE A 5 22.93 -20.04 18.42
CA PHE A 5 22.30 -20.96 17.43
C PHE A 5 20.77 -20.96 17.52
N ASN A 6 20.21 -20.79 18.71
CA ASN A 6 18.77 -20.80 18.92
C ASN A 6 18.12 -19.48 18.38
N ILE A 7 18.79 -18.36 18.56
CA ILE A 7 18.28 -17.05 18.04
C ILE A 7 18.32 -17.04 16.50
N ALA A 8 19.41 -17.52 15.90
CA ALA A 8 19.53 -17.62 14.44
C ALA A 8 18.49 -18.60 13.85
N ALA A 9 18.24 -19.73 14.51
CA ALA A 9 17.22 -20.70 14.08
C ALA A 9 15.79 -20.16 14.23
N VAL A 10 15.50 -19.35 15.24
CA VAL A 10 14.21 -18.69 15.44
C VAL A 10 14.03 -17.58 14.38
N LEU A 11 15.06 -16.77 14.13
CA LEU A 11 15.04 -15.73 13.10
C LEU A 11 14.91 -16.33 11.68
N LEU A 12 15.60 -17.43 11.39
CA LEU A 12 15.48 -18.15 10.12
C LEU A 12 14.08 -18.78 9.96
N LYS A 13 13.51 -19.38 11.01
CA LYS A 13 12.11 -19.90 10.97
C LYS A 13 11.11 -18.78 10.78
N GLN A 14 11.27 -17.64 11.46
CA GLN A 14 10.41 -16.48 11.29
C GLN A 14 10.54 -15.86 9.88
N CYS A 15 11.76 -15.78 9.35
CA CYS A 15 12.01 -15.33 7.98
C CYS A 15 11.41 -16.30 6.94
N CYS A 16 11.54 -17.61 7.13
CA CYS A 16 10.94 -18.62 6.23
C CYS A 16 9.40 -18.70 6.36
N GLN A 17 8.83 -18.41 7.53
CA GLN A 17 7.38 -18.32 7.71
C GLN A 17 6.82 -17.05 7.04
N ASN A 18 7.50 -15.91 7.16
CA ASN A 18 7.09 -14.66 6.50
C ASN A 18 7.19 -14.75 4.97
N MET A 19 8.12 -15.51 4.40
CA MET A 19 8.20 -15.71 2.93
C MET A 19 7.04 -16.56 2.35
N ARG A 20 6.23 -17.21 3.18
CA ARG A 20 5.06 -17.99 2.73
C ARG A 20 3.73 -17.26 2.90
N MET A 21 3.67 -16.18 3.69
CA MET A 21 2.43 -15.44 3.90
C MET A 21 2.18 -14.49 2.73
N SER A 22 1.03 -14.63 2.10
CA SER A 22 0.59 -13.74 1.03
C SER A 22 -0.92 -13.51 1.09
N LEU A 23 -1.34 -12.33 0.61
CA LEU A 23 -2.71 -12.00 0.29
C LEU A 23 -2.85 -12.08 -1.23
N ARG A 24 -3.70 -12.97 -1.74
CA ARG A 24 -3.84 -13.22 -3.17
C ARG A 24 -5.27 -13.04 -3.64
N ALA A 25 -5.41 -12.55 -4.84
CA ALA A 25 -6.63 -12.64 -5.62
C ALA A 25 -6.36 -13.54 -6.82
N GLU A 26 -7.23 -14.50 -7.08
CA GLU A 26 -7.13 -15.41 -8.22
C GLU A 26 -8.40 -15.32 -9.06
N HIS A 27 -8.24 -15.05 -10.36
CA HIS A 27 -9.34 -14.92 -11.31
C HIS A 27 -10.43 -13.94 -10.84
N LEU A 28 -10.04 -12.85 -10.18
CA LEU A 28 -10.97 -11.87 -9.62
C LEU A 28 -11.75 -11.17 -10.72
N CYS A 29 -13.07 -11.30 -10.65
CA CYS A 29 -14.03 -10.56 -11.46
C CYS A 29 -14.91 -9.76 -10.52
N PHE A 30 -15.13 -8.48 -10.84
CA PHE A 30 -16.04 -7.63 -10.08
C PHE A 30 -16.71 -6.59 -10.98
N ALA A 31 -17.99 -6.32 -10.73
CA ALA A 31 -18.77 -5.27 -11.37
C ALA A 31 -19.74 -4.66 -10.35
N TYR A 32 -19.92 -3.34 -10.37
CA TYR A 32 -20.96 -2.68 -9.58
C TYR A 32 -22.36 -2.89 -10.18
N THR A 33 -22.43 -3.04 -11.51
CA THR A 33 -23.64 -3.37 -12.27
C THR A 33 -23.29 -4.49 -13.26
N ALA A 34 -24.28 -5.29 -13.66
CA ALA A 34 -24.07 -6.42 -14.57
C ALA A 34 -23.46 -6.04 -15.94
N GLU A 35 -23.60 -4.78 -16.34
CA GLU A 35 -23.23 -4.29 -17.68
C GLU A 35 -21.78 -3.78 -17.79
N GLN A 36 -21.12 -3.47 -16.66
CA GLN A 36 -19.79 -2.85 -16.67
C GLN A 36 -18.83 -3.57 -15.71
N PRO A 37 -18.04 -4.53 -16.19
CA PRO A 37 -16.99 -5.15 -15.39
C PRO A 37 -15.91 -4.11 -15.05
N ILE A 38 -15.58 -4.00 -13.76
CA ILE A 38 -14.53 -3.13 -13.24
C ILE A 38 -13.23 -3.91 -13.01
N LEU A 39 -13.34 -5.20 -12.71
CA LEU A 39 -12.20 -6.12 -12.67
C LEU A 39 -12.56 -7.34 -13.50
N ASN A 40 -11.64 -7.77 -14.37
CA ASN A 40 -11.88 -8.84 -15.32
C ASN A 40 -10.75 -9.88 -15.26
N ASN A 41 -11.05 -11.05 -14.68
CA ASN A 41 -10.13 -12.18 -14.58
C ASN A 41 -8.73 -11.79 -14.06
N LEU A 42 -8.69 -10.92 -13.04
CA LEU A 42 -7.48 -10.33 -12.51
C LEU A 42 -6.86 -11.26 -11.46
N SER A 43 -5.55 -11.47 -11.53
CA SER A 43 -4.79 -12.13 -10.47
C SER A 43 -3.78 -11.16 -9.88
N PHE A 44 -3.69 -11.16 -8.53
CA PHE A 44 -2.79 -10.28 -7.77
C PHE A 44 -2.22 -11.03 -6.58
N GLU A 45 -0.98 -10.72 -6.22
CA GLU A 45 -0.34 -11.26 -5.02
C GLU A 45 0.44 -10.16 -4.29
N LEU A 46 0.16 -10.00 -2.99
CA LEU A 46 0.93 -9.20 -2.05
C LEU A 46 1.63 -10.13 -1.06
N ARG A 47 2.93 -10.02 -0.93
CA ARG A 47 3.76 -10.82 -0.03
C ARG A 47 4.05 -10.08 1.27
N ALA A 48 4.18 -10.83 2.36
CA ALA A 48 4.64 -10.26 3.62
C ALA A 48 6.03 -9.62 3.47
N GLY A 49 6.18 -8.42 4.03
CA GLY A 49 7.44 -7.67 3.94
C GLY A 49 7.70 -6.94 2.62
N GLU A 50 6.73 -6.94 1.71
CA GLU A 50 6.83 -6.32 0.38
C GLU A 50 6.10 -4.96 0.36
N LEU A 51 6.70 -3.97 -0.27
CA LEU A 51 6.04 -2.72 -0.64
C LEU A 51 5.66 -2.79 -2.13
N HIS A 52 4.39 -3.06 -2.39
CA HIS A 52 3.85 -3.31 -3.72
C HIS A 52 3.01 -2.13 -4.19
N PHE A 53 3.40 -1.50 -5.29
CA PHE A 53 2.64 -0.41 -5.89
C PHE A 53 1.70 -0.92 -6.97
N ILE A 54 0.48 -0.38 -6.99
CA ILE A 54 -0.51 -0.59 -8.04
C ILE A 54 -0.64 0.72 -8.79
N VAL A 55 -0.21 0.73 -10.03
CA VAL A 55 -0.20 1.92 -10.90
C VAL A 55 -1.05 1.67 -12.14
N GLY A 56 -1.49 2.73 -12.80
CA GLY A 56 -2.31 2.65 -14.02
C GLY A 56 -3.21 3.86 -14.19
N ALA A 57 -3.90 3.94 -15.32
CA ALA A 57 -4.81 5.03 -15.65
C ALA A 57 -5.96 5.18 -14.62
N ASN A 58 -6.58 6.36 -14.58
CA ASN A 58 -7.80 6.57 -13.81
C ASN A 58 -8.91 5.67 -14.33
N GLY A 59 -9.72 5.11 -13.43
CA GLY A 59 -10.81 4.20 -13.80
C GLY A 59 -10.38 2.76 -14.11
N SER A 60 -9.10 2.40 -14.04
CA SER A 60 -8.62 1.02 -14.31
C SER A 60 -8.98 -0.01 -13.22
N GLY A 61 -9.66 0.39 -12.13
CA GLY A 61 -10.12 -0.53 -11.09
C GLY A 61 -9.18 -0.68 -9.88
N LYS A 62 -8.13 0.15 -9.72
CA LYS A 62 -7.15 0.04 -8.62
C LYS A 62 -7.76 0.07 -7.23
N SER A 63 -8.58 1.09 -6.93
CA SER A 63 -9.29 1.22 -5.65
C SER A 63 -10.25 0.06 -5.43
N THR A 64 -10.96 -0.37 -6.48
CA THR A 64 -11.86 -1.52 -6.44
C THR A 64 -11.10 -2.81 -6.11
N LEU A 65 -9.91 -3.00 -6.67
CA LEU A 65 -9.04 -4.14 -6.31
C LEU A 65 -8.70 -4.12 -4.82
N LEU A 66 -8.25 -2.98 -4.27
CA LEU A 66 -7.96 -2.88 -2.84
C LEU A 66 -9.20 -3.16 -1.97
N GLN A 67 -10.36 -2.64 -2.35
CA GLN A 67 -11.61 -2.88 -1.63
C GLN A 67 -12.04 -4.36 -1.67
N CYS A 68 -11.86 -5.05 -2.79
CA CYS A 68 -12.06 -6.49 -2.88
C CYS A 68 -11.10 -7.25 -1.96
N LEU A 69 -9.79 -6.92 -2.01
CA LEU A 69 -8.77 -7.53 -1.15
C LEU A 69 -9.04 -7.30 0.34
N ALA A 70 -9.65 -6.16 0.70
CA ALA A 70 -10.06 -5.84 2.06
C ALA A 70 -11.41 -6.49 2.47
N HIS A 71 -12.03 -7.28 1.59
CA HIS A 71 -13.38 -7.84 1.77
C HIS A 71 -14.47 -6.79 2.03
N LEU A 72 -14.30 -5.56 1.53
CA LEU A 72 -15.31 -4.49 1.58
C LEU A 72 -16.34 -4.59 0.45
N LEU A 73 -15.99 -5.29 -0.63
CA LEU A 73 -16.87 -5.57 -1.76
C LEU A 73 -17.12 -7.08 -1.85
N PRO A 74 -18.34 -7.50 -2.21
CA PRO A 74 -18.66 -8.91 -2.34
C PRO A 74 -17.95 -9.51 -3.57
N VAL A 75 -17.18 -10.57 -3.34
CA VAL A 75 -16.51 -11.34 -4.39
C VAL A 75 -16.88 -12.81 -4.28
N ALA A 76 -16.69 -13.57 -5.35
CA ALA A 76 -16.95 -15.01 -5.34
C ALA A 76 -16.10 -15.71 -4.26
N ALA A 77 -16.64 -16.78 -3.68
CA ALA A 77 -15.92 -17.57 -2.69
C ALA A 77 -14.58 -18.06 -3.25
N ASN A 78 -13.57 -18.10 -2.39
CA ASN A 78 -12.19 -18.53 -2.71
C ASN A 78 -11.46 -17.68 -3.77
N THR A 79 -12.00 -16.54 -4.17
CA THR A 79 -11.31 -15.61 -5.08
C THR A 79 -10.19 -14.87 -4.33
N ILE A 80 -10.43 -14.50 -3.07
CA ILE A 80 -9.41 -13.89 -2.21
C ILE A 80 -8.90 -14.96 -1.23
N ILE A 81 -7.59 -15.17 -1.25
CA ILE A 81 -6.90 -16.18 -0.44
C ILE A 81 -5.92 -15.47 0.47
N SER A 82 -6.17 -15.55 1.77
CA SER A 82 -5.28 -14.98 2.79
C SER A 82 -5.47 -15.70 4.12
N ASP A 83 -4.37 -15.86 4.86
CA ASP A 83 -4.38 -16.37 6.23
C ASP A 83 -4.68 -15.29 7.28
N SER A 84 -4.85 -14.01 6.84
CA SER A 84 -5.03 -12.87 7.74
C SER A 84 -5.87 -11.77 7.09
N ARG A 85 -6.61 -11.02 7.93
CA ARG A 85 -7.28 -9.80 7.47
C ARG A 85 -6.26 -8.76 7.02
N ALA A 86 -6.63 -8.01 5.98
CA ALA A 86 -5.93 -6.80 5.55
C ALA A 86 -6.62 -5.57 6.16
N ALA A 87 -5.82 -4.63 6.68
CA ALA A 87 -6.31 -3.30 7.03
C ALA A 87 -6.33 -2.42 5.77
N TYR A 88 -7.33 -1.54 5.65
CA TYR A 88 -7.53 -0.71 4.48
C TYR A 88 -7.66 0.76 4.85
N LEU A 89 -6.90 1.61 4.19
CA LEU A 89 -7.01 3.06 4.27
C LEU A 89 -7.55 3.61 2.94
N PRO A 90 -8.79 4.13 2.90
CA PRO A 90 -9.35 4.70 1.68
C PRO A 90 -8.72 6.05 1.34
N GLN A 91 -8.82 6.46 0.08
CA GLN A 91 -8.36 7.75 -0.43
C GLN A 91 -9.02 8.93 0.29
N THR A 92 -10.33 8.84 0.52
CA THR A 92 -11.09 9.87 1.21
C THR A 92 -11.66 9.33 2.50
N ILE A 93 -11.31 9.96 3.61
CA ILE A 93 -11.91 9.69 4.91
C ILE A 93 -12.80 10.89 5.26
N VAL A 94 -14.07 10.62 5.56
CA VAL A 94 -14.95 11.64 6.14
C VAL A 94 -14.32 12.09 7.45
N PRO A 95 -14.02 13.39 7.62
CA PRO A 95 -13.30 13.84 8.80
C PRO A 95 -14.11 13.54 10.07
N CYS A 96 -13.57 12.71 10.94
CA CYS A 96 -13.97 12.70 12.36
C CYS A 96 -13.37 13.96 12.99
N GLN A 97 -14.00 15.12 12.76
CA GLN A 97 -13.42 16.44 13.03
C GLN A 97 -13.06 16.66 14.49
N ASP A 98 -13.75 15.98 15.40
CA ASP A 98 -13.63 16.17 16.85
C ASP A 98 -12.70 15.16 17.53
N PHE A 99 -12.18 14.15 16.80
CA PHE A 99 -11.29 13.17 17.39
C PHE A 99 -9.85 13.65 17.41
N SER A 100 -9.17 13.44 18.56
CA SER A 100 -7.72 13.61 18.64
C SER A 100 -6.96 12.49 17.90
N VAL A 101 -5.69 12.72 17.57
CA VAL A 101 -4.81 11.70 16.99
C VAL A 101 -4.82 10.42 17.82
N GLN A 102 -4.68 10.55 19.15
CA GLN A 102 -4.69 9.40 20.05
C GLN A 102 -6.00 8.62 19.96
N GLN A 103 -7.15 9.30 20.00
CA GLN A 103 -8.46 8.64 19.92
C GLN A 103 -8.67 7.88 18.61
N VAL A 104 -8.23 8.45 17.48
CA VAL A 104 -8.33 7.75 16.18
C VAL A 104 -7.45 6.50 16.13
N VAL A 105 -6.25 6.57 16.70
CA VAL A 105 -5.34 5.42 16.77
C VAL A 105 -5.86 4.38 17.78
N GLU A 106 -6.47 4.79 18.87
CA GLU A 106 -7.15 3.91 19.84
C GLU A 106 -8.30 3.11 19.19
N LEU A 107 -9.05 3.72 18.25
CA LEU A 107 -10.10 3.00 17.51
C LEU A 107 -9.51 1.83 16.70
N GLY A 108 -8.40 2.05 16.01
CA GLY A 108 -7.69 0.97 15.30
C GLY A 108 -7.15 -0.09 16.25
N ALA A 109 -6.60 0.33 17.38
CA ALA A 109 -6.03 -0.56 18.39
C ALA A 109 -7.07 -1.50 19.04
N GLN A 110 -8.37 -1.17 19.00
CA GLN A 110 -9.43 -2.06 19.49
C GLN A 110 -9.52 -3.39 18.73
N LEU A 111 -8.98 -3.44 17.51
CA LEU A 111 -8.93 -4.65 16.68
C LEU A 111 -7.67 -5.50 16.92
N ALA A 112 -6.73 -5.02 17.74
CA ALA A 112 -5.48 -5.68 18.07
C ALA A 112 -5.47 -6.18 19.52
N GLU A 113 -4.74 -7.28 19.77
CA GLU A 113 -4.62 -7.81 21.14
C GLU A 113 -3.71 -6.98 22.05
N ASN A 114 -2.62 -6.41 21.49
CA ASN A 114 -1.59 -5.71 22.27
C ASN A 114 -0.91 -4.61 21.43
N CYS A 115 -1.58 -3.48 21.17
CA CYS A 115 -0.98 -2.35 20.48
C CYS A 115 -0.40 -1.33 21.47
N ASN A 116 0.91 -1.06 21.38
CA ASN A 116 1.53 0.05 22.11
C ASN A 116 1.39 1.34 21.30
N ILE A 117 0.31 2.09 21.56
CA ILE A 117 -0.04 3.32 20.85
C ILE A 117 1.07 4.37 20.96
N ASN A 118 1.67 4.56 22.14
CA ASN A 118 2.72 5.56 22.34
C ASN A 118 3.95 5.26 21.48
N GLU A 119 4.36 3.98 21.41
CA GLU A 119 5.47 3.56 20.57
C GLU A 119 5.14 3.74 19.09
N LEU A 120 3.92 3.43 18.67
CA LEU A 120 3.46 3.61 17.30
C LEU A 120 3.47 5.09 16.90
N LEU A 121 2.93 5.98 17.75
CA LEU A 121 2.94 7.42 17.51
C LEU A 121 4.37 7.97 17.40
N LEU A 122 5.28 7.49 18.26
CA LEU A 122 6.70 7.86 18.20
C LEU A 122 7.35 7.41 16.90
N GLN A 123 7.11 6.17 16.47
CA GLN A 123 7.64 5.65 15.19
C GLN A 123 7.14 6.46 14.00
N LEU A 124 5.90 6.96 14.05
CA LEU A 124 5.28 7.82 13.03
C LEU A 124 5.63 9.30 13.19
N LYS A 125 6.41 9.67 14.22
CA LYS A 125 6.82 11.05 14.54
C LYS A 125 5.62 12.00 14.73
N ILE A 126 4.56 11.53 15.37
CA ILE A 126 3.33 12.28 15.69
C ILE A 126 2.92 12.19 17.16
N ASP A 127 3.79 11.70 18.03
CA ASP A 127 3.60 11.58 19.48
C ASP A 127 3.29 12.93 20.13
N HIS A 128 3.96 14.00 19.68
CA HIS A 128 3.73 15.37 20.13
C HIS A 128 2.36 15.94 19.70
N LEU A 129 1.67 15.29 18.76
CA LEU A 129 0.36 15.66 18.25
C LEU A 129 -0.78 14.84 18.88
N ALA A 130 -0.49 13.89 19.76
CA ALA A 130 -1.44 12.90 20.28
C ALA A 130 -2.78 13.51 20.76
N LYS A 131 -2.73 14.67 21.39
CA LYS A 131 -3.91 15.38 21.93
C LYS A 131 -4.56 16.38 20.97
N ARG A 132 -3.96 16.62 19.79
CA ARG A 132 -4.53 17.54 18.79
C ARG A 132 -5.65 16.88 18.01
N ALA A 133 -6.70 17.65 17.70
CA ALA A 133 -7.76 17.20 16.82
C ALA A 133 -7.24 17.02 15.37
N LEU A 134 -7.73 16.02 14.64
CA LEU A 134 -7.33 15.77 13.24
C LEU A 134 -7.56 16.99 12.35
N SER A 135 -8.58 17.80 12.63
CA SER A 135 -8.88 19.03 11.89
C SER A 135 -7.81 20.12 12.01
N GLN A 136 -6.98 20.05 13.05
CA GLN A 136 -5.91 21.03 13.35
C GLN A 136 -4.55 20.64 12.77
N LEU A 137 -4.46 19.49 12.11
CA LEU A 137 -3.23 18.95 11.57
C LEU A 137 -2.97 19.43 10.13
N SER A 138 -1.71 19.58 9.78
CA SER A 138 -1.30 19.67 8.37
C SER A 138 -1.67 18.40 7.61
N GLY A 139 -1.72 18.46 6.28
CA GLY A 139 -2.03 17.29 5.43
C GLY A 139 -1.12 16.09 5.72
N GLY A 140 0.20 16.32 5.86
CA GLY A 140 1.16 15.27 6.16
C GLY A 140 1.02 14.67 7.56
N GLU A 141 0.79 15.51 8.58
CA GLU A 141 0.54 15.05 9.96
C GLU A 141 -0.75 14.23 10.04
N ARG A 142 -1.80 14.72 9.40
CA ARG A 142 -3.08 14.03 9.32
C ARG A 142 -2.95 12.68 8.62
N GLN A 143 -2.24 12.62 7.50
CA GLN A 143 -2.02 11.37 6.78
C GLN A 143 -1.27 10.35 7.65
N ARG A 144 -0.22 10.79 8.37
CA ARG A 144 0.50 9.92 9.32
C ARG A 144 -0.41 9.43 10.45
N ALA A 145 -1.30 10.27 10.95
CA ALA A 145 -2.28 9.87 11.98
C ALA A 145 -3.27 8.81 11.47
N LEU A 146 -3.74 8.94 10.23
CA LEU A 146 -4.61 7.95 9.59
C LEU A 146 -3.88 6.62 9.31
N VAL A 147 -2.63 6.69 8.85
CA VAL A 147 -1.77 5.50 8.70
C VAL A 147 -1.51 4.85 10.06
N ALA A 148 -1.31 5.65 11.14
CA ALA A 148 -1.18 5.12 12.49
C ALA A 148 -2.42 4.34 12.93
N ALA A 149 -3.61 4.85 12.64
CA ALA A 149 -4.87 4.19 13.02
C ALA A 149 -4.99 2.79 12.40
N VAL A 150 -4.70 2.64 11.10
CA VAL A 150 -4.77 1.32 10.44
C VAL A 150 -3.59 0.41 10.82
N LEU A 151 -2.42 0.96 11.14
CA LEU A 151 -1.28 0.18 11.66
C LEU A 151 -1.51 -0.30 13.10
N ALA A 152 -2.32 0.43 13.87
CA ALA A 152 -2.68 0.04 15.23
C ALA A 152 -3.50 -1.26 15.28
N GLU A 153 -4.17 -1.65 14.20
CA GLU A 153 -4.81 -2.96 14.02
C GLU A 153 -3.80 -4.11 14.00
N GLN A 154 -2.49 -3.82 13.94
CA GLN A 154 -1.39 -4.80 13.77
C GLN A 154 -1.59 -5.73 12.57
N PRO A 155 -1.93 -5.20 11.39
CA PRO A 155 -2.25 -6.01 10.24
C PRO A 155 -1.01 -6.74 9.69
N LYS A 156 -1.23 -7.93 9.11
CA LYS A 156 -0.21 -8.59 8.28
C LYS A 156 -0.13 -7.97 6.88
N PHE A 157 -1.26 -7.47 6.39
CA PHE A 157 -1.37 -6.79 5.10
C PHE A 157 -2.05 -5.44 5.29
N LEU A 158 -1.45 -4.39 4.71
CA LEU A 158 -1.94 -3.03 4.74
C LEU A 158 -2.21 -2.56 3.30
N LEU A 159 -3.42 -2.09 3.05
CA LEU A 159 -3.88 -1.64 1.74
C LEU A 159 -4.14 -0.13 1.80
N LEU A 160 -3.39 0.65 1.04
CA LEU A 160 -3.44 2.11 1.06
C LEU A 160 -3.88 2.65 -0.30
N ASP A 161 -5.00 3.36 -0.32
CA ASP A 161 -5.54 3.96 -1.53
C ASP A 161 -5.12 5.44 -1.62
N GLU A 162 -4.18 5.75 -2.50
CA GLU A 162 -3.61 7.08 -2.75
C GLU A 162 -3.16 7.84 -1.48
N PRO A 163 -2.36 7.23 -0.59
CA PRO A 163 -2.03 7.82 0.70
C PRO A 163 -1.16 9.09 0.61
N SER A 164 -0.68 9.44 -0.56
CA SER A 164 0.23 10.58 -0.79
C SER A 164 -0.34 11.65 -1.70
N SER A 165 -1.59 11.53 -2.18
CA SER A 165 -2.16 12.42 -3.20
C SER A 165 -2.24 13.90 -2.80
N SER A 166 -2.38 14.18 -1.49
CA SER A 166 -2.45 15.55 -0.94
C SER A 166 -1.15 16.04 -0.29
N LEU A 167 -0.05 15.28 -0.42
CA LEU A 167 1.22 15.57 0.24
C LEU A 167 2.20 16.25 -0.70
N ASP A 168 2.97 17.19 -0.19
CA ASP A 168 4.16 17.67 -0.88
C ASP A 168 5.26 16.58 -0.93
N ILE A 169 6.27 16.81 -1.77
CA ILE A 169 7.33 15.83 -2.02
C ILE A 169 8.10 15.42 -0.75
N HIS A 170 8.29 16.36 0.20
CA HIS A 170 8.98 16.06 1.45
C HIS A 170 8.19 15.06 2.29
N HIS A 171 6.90 15.31 2.49
CA HIS A 171 6.01 14.46 3.26
C HIS A 171 5.76 13.11 2.56
N GLN A 172 5.73 13.07 1.21
CA GLN A 172 5.67 11.82 0.45
C GLN A 172 6.89 10.93 0.72
N VAL A 173 8.10 11.50 0.63
CA VAL A 173 9.36 10.80 0.91
C VAL A 173 9.38 10.25 2.35
N GLU A 174 8.96 11.05 3.33
CA GLU A 174 8.89 10.60 4.72
C GLU A 174 7.90 9.44 4.90
N LEU A 175 6.70 9.54 4.29
CA LEU A 175 5.68 8.51 4.35
C LEU A 175 6.20 7.18 3.79
N PHE A 176 6.76 7.17 2.58
CA PHE A 176 7.21 5.92 1.96
C PHE A 176 8.44 5.31 2.63
N ARG A 177 9.36 6.12 3.17
CA ARG A 177 10.45 5.63 4.04
C ARG A 177 9.88 4.95 5.29
N LEU A 178 8.89 5.55 5.90
CA LEU A 178 8.22 4.99 7.06
C LEU A 178 7.52 3.65 6.72
N LEU A 179 6.71 3.60 5.66
CA LEU A 179 6.06 2.36 5.21
C LEU A 179 7.10 1.25 4.97
N LYS A 180 8.26 1.58 4.40
CA LYS A 180 9.34 0.62 4.21
C LYS A 180 9.88 0.04 5.52
N THR A 181 9.87 0.81 6.63
CA THR A 181 10.27 0.28 7.95
C THR A 181 9.28 -0.78 8.46
N PHE A 182 8.00 -0.64 8.15
CA PHE A 182 6.98 -1.66 8.48
C PHE A 182 7.09 -2.88 7.57
N CYS A 183 7.41 -2.71 6.29
CA CYS A 183 7.73 -3.85 5.42
C CYS A 183 8.90 -4.66 5.98
N ASN A 184 9.97 -4.01 6.44
CA ASN A 184 11.12 -4.69 7.06
C ASN A 184 10.75 -5.44 8.35
N LYS A 185 9.62 -5.10 8.99
CA LYS A 185 9.05 -5.83 10.14
C LYS A 185 8.09 -6.95 9.72
N GLY A 186 7.92 -7.19 8.41
CA GLY A 186 7.12 -8.28 7.85
C GLY A 186 5.71 -7.90 7.45
N VAL A 187 5.30 -6.62 7.48
CA VAL A 187 4.01 -6.18 6.97
C VAL A 187 4.06 -6.10 5.45
N GLY A 188 3.16 -6.80 4.74
CA GLY A 188 2.97 -6.60 3.30
C GLY A 188 2.12 -5.35 3.06
N ILE A 189 2.59 -4.42 2.25
CA ILE A 189 1.90 -3.15 2.01
C ILE A 189 1.62 -2.98 0.52
N ALA A 190 0.34 -2.88 0.13
CA ALA A 190 -0.07 -2.50 -1.22
C ALA A 190 -0.49 -1.02 -1.24
N VAL A 191 0.02 -0.28 -2.21
CA VAL A 191 -0.23 1.16 -2.37
C VAL A 191 -0.74 1.44 -3.77
N VAL A 192 -1.94 1.98 -3.89
CA VAL A 192 -2.38 2.64 -5.12
C VAL A 192 -1.74 4.02 -5.19
N CYS A 193 -1.05 4.32 -6.28
CA CYS A 193 -0.35 5.58 -6.47
C CYS A 193 -0.41 6.02 -7.95
N HIS A 194 -0.52 7.34 -8.17
CA HIS A 194 -0.44 7.93 -9.51
C HIS A 194 0.96 8.44 -9.86
N ASP A 195 1.84 8.59 -8.86
CA ASP A 195 3.21 9.04 -9.08
C ASP A 195 4.13 7.87 -9.42
N TRP A 196 4.47 7.77 -10.70
CA TRP A 196 5.35 6.75 -11.25
C TRP A 196 6.77 6.83 -10.70
N ASN A 197 7.26 8.04 -10.38
CA ASN A 197 8.61 8.25 -9.88
C ASN A 197 8.72 7.83 -8.41
N ILE A 198 7.67 8.06 -7.63
CA ILE A 198 7.56 7.53 -6.27
C ILE A 198 7.48 5.99 -6.31
N ALA A 199 6.62 5.42 -7.15
CA ALA A 199 6.53 3.97 -7.31
C ALA A 199 7.88 3.37 -7.74
N SER A 200 8.54 3.97 -8.74
CA SER A 200 9.87 3.55 -9.21
C SER A 200 10.92 3.50 -8.11
N ARG A 201 10.88 4.48 -7.19
CA ARG A 201 11.91 4.63 -6.16
C ARG A 201 11.72 3.75 -4.94
N TYR A 202 10.47 3.46 -4.57
CA TYR A 202 10.16 2.81 -3.29
C TYR A 202 9.61 1.40 -3.42
N ALA A 203 9.07 1.02 -4.58
CA ALA A 203 8.47 -0.29 -4.76
C ALA A 203 9.51 -1.42 -4.75
N ASP A 204 9.14 -2.54 -4.11
CA ASP A 204 9.77 -3.83 -4.37
C ASP A 204 9.17 -4.47 -5.63
N ARG A 205 7.85 -4.30 -5.80
CA ARG A 205 7.08 -4.73 -6.99
C ARG A 205 6.08 -3.68 -7.40
N ILE A 206 5.77 -3.67 -8.69
CA ILE A 206 4.73 -2.82 -9.29
C ILE A 206 3.80 -3.72 -10.09
N SER A 207 2.49 -3.53 -9.90
CA SER A 207 1.44 -4.04 -10.79
C SER A 207 0.91 -2.91 -11.65
N LEU A 208 0.99 -3.07 -12.96
CA LEU A 208 0.48 -2.14 -13.95
C LEU A 208 -0.93 -2.56 -14.34
N MET A 209 -1.92 -1.73 -14.00
CA MET A 209 -3.33 -1.95 -14.35
C MET A 209 -3.72 -1.15 -15.59
N HIS A 210 -4.36 -1.82 -16.53
CA HIS A 210 -4.96 -1.24 -17.72
C HIS A 210 -6.18 -2.08 -18.13
N ASP A 211 -7.22 -1.44 -18.62
CA ASP A 211 -8.45 -2.11 -19.09
C ASP A 211 -8.96 -3.19 -18.10
N ASN A 212 -9.09 -2.80 -16.83
CA ASN A 212 -9.68 -3.62 -15.78
C ASN A 212 -8.91 -4.91 -15.41
N THR A 213 -7.66 -5.02 -15.84
CA THR A 213 -6.77 -6.15 -15.53
C THR A 213 -5.34 -5.70 -15.23
N ILE A 214 -4.50 -6.61 -14.71
CA ILE A 214 -3.06 -6.39 -14.55
C ILE A 214 -2.37 -6.87 -15.83
N ILE A 215 -1.79 -5.94 -16.59
CA ILE A 215 -1.09 -6.25 -17.85
C ILE A 215 0.39 -6.57 -17.62
N LYS A 216 0.97 -6.11 -16.52
CA LYS A 216 2.36 -6.37 -16.15
C LYS A 216 2.54 -6.33 -14.64
N CYS A 217 3.37 -7.22 -14.11
CA CYS A 217 3.78 -7.22 -12.70
C CYS A 217 5.25 -7.61 -12.62
N GLY A 218 6.04 -6.87 -11.83
CA GLY A 218 7.46 -7.10 -11.69
C GLY A 218 8.16 -6.01 -10.88
N SER A 219 9.49 -6.01 -10.92
CA SER A 219 10.30 -4.91 -10.38
C SER A 219 10.04 -3.58 -11.11
N PRO A 220 10.39 -2.43 -10.51
CA PRO A 220 10.27 -1.15 -11.21
C PRO A 220 10.90 -1.14 -12.61
N HIS A 221 12.06 -1.78 -12.78
CA HIS A 221 12.75 -1.87 -14.07
C HIS A 221 12.00 -2.70 -15.13
N GLU A 222 11.28 -3.73 -14.70
CA GLU A 222 10.51 -4.59 -15.61
C GLU A 222 9.17 -3.99 -16.01
N VAL A 223 8.63 -3.08 -15.18
CA VAL A 223 7.30 -2.50 -15.38
C VAL A 223 7.39 -1.10 -15.98
N ILE A 224 8.30 -0.25 -15.49
CA ILE A 224 8.46 1.13 -15.98
C ILE A 224 9.42 1.11 -17.17
N THR A 225 8.90 0.66 -18.31
CA THR A 225 9.62 0.65 -19.59
C THR A 225 8.92 1.55 -20.61
N ARG A 226 9.64 1.95 -21.64
CA ARG A 226 9.07 2.76 -22.72
C ARG A 226 7.87 2.08 -23.37
N GLU A 227 7.98 0.78 -23.62
CA GLU A 227 6.95 -0.02 -24.30
C GLU A 227 5.67 -0.07 -23.46
N ASN A 228 5.79 -0.38 -22.16
CA ASN A 228 4.64 -0.47 -21.25
C ASN A 228 3.95 0.89 -21.09
N LEU A 229 4.72 1.99 -20.98
CA LEU A 229 4.15 3.32 -20.81
C LEU A 229 3.58 3.88 -22.10
N GLN A 230 4.14 3.55 -23.25
CA GLN A 230 3.56 3.93 -24.55
C GLN A 230 2.20 3.27 -24.79
N GLN A 231 1.97 2.06 -24.29
CA GLN A 231 0.68 1.40 -24.37
C GLN A 231 -0.41 2.19 -23.58
N LEU A 232 -0.02 2.84 -22.47
CA LEU A 232 -0.94 3.60 -21.61
C LEU A 232 -1.13 5.06 -22.04
N PHE A 233 -0.04 5.72 -22.42
CA PHE A 233 0.04 7.17 -22.59
C PHE A 233 0.45 7.59 -24.01
N GLY A 234 0.64 6.64 -24.91
CA GLY A 234 1.14 6.93 -26.26
C GLY A 234 2.54 7.56 -26.21
N SER A 235 2.77 8.58 -27.03
CA SER A 235 4.05 9.30 -27.09
C SER A 235 4.19 10.41 -26.03
N SER A 236 3.21 10.61 -25.15
CA SER A 236 3.17 11.73 -24.21
C SER A 236 4.22 11.63 -23.08
N VAL A 237 4.85 10.48 -22.90
CA VAL A 237 5.84 10.25 -21.84
C VAL A 237 7.10 9.58 -22.37
N VAL A 238 8.22 9.87 -21.70
CA VAL A 238 9.52 9.25 -21.95
C VAL A 238 10.03 8.63 -20.65
N VAL A 239 10.64 7.44 -20.76
CA VAL A 239 11.36 6.81 -19.65
C VAL A 239 12.85 7.10 -19.80
N THR A 240 13.43 7.68 -18.78
CA THR A 240 14.87 7.89 -18.63
C THR A 240 15.38 7.23 -17.36
N HIS A 241 16.67 7.29 -17.06
CA HIS A 241 17.24 6.69 -15.85
C HIS A 241 18.04 7.72 -15.06
N LEU A 242 17.78 7.80 -13.77
CA LEU A 242 18.57 8.57 -12.82
C LEU A 242 19.19 7.61 -11.80
N GLN A 243 20.53 7.52 -11.77
CA GLN A 243 21.22 6.57 -10.86
C GLN A 243 20.64 5.14 -10.91
N GLN A 244 20.45 4.62 -12.12
CA GLN A 244 19.85 3.30 -12.41
C GLN A 244 18.35 3.16 -12.06
N THR A 245 17.68 4.17 -11.53
CA THR A 245 16.25 4.14 -11.27
C THR A 245 15.50 4.67 -12.50
N PRO A 246 14.50 3.96 -13.04
CA PRO A 246 13.68 4.48 -14.14
C PRO A 246 12.88 5.69 -13.68
N VAL A 247 12.84 6.72 -14.49
CA VAL A 247 12.14 7.98 -14.25
C VAL A 247 11.24 8.30 -15.43
N VAL A 248 9.99 8.62 -15.13
CA VAL A 248 8.98 8.98 -16.11
C VAL A 248 8.93 10.51 -16.20
N VAL A 249 9.10 11.03 -17.40
CA VAL A 249 9.04 12.49 -17.67
C VAL A 249 8.09 12.75 -18.83
N PRO A 250 7.41 13.90 -18.88
CA PRO A 250 6.66 14.32 -20.06
C PRO A 250 7.57 14.35 -21.30
N ALA A 251 7.05 13.90 -22.43
CA ALA A 251 7.74 14.12 -23.71
C ALA A 251 7.70 15.60 -24.07
N HIS A 252 8.79 16.13 -24.62
CA HIS A 252 8.76 17.42 -25.29
C HIS A 252 8.22 17.22 -26.72
N GLU A 253 7.31 18.08 -27.14
CA GLU A 253 6.87 18.19 -28.54
C GLU A 253 8.01 18.64 -29.46
#